data_cc3c4e41b7ecae2bb055d166b45cd6b5
#
_entry.id   cc3c4e41b7ecae2bb055d166b45cd6b5
#
_cell.length_a   1.000
_cell.length_b   1.000
_cell.length_c   1.000
_cell.angle_alpha   90.00
_cell.angle_beta   90.00
_cell.angle_gamma   90.00
#
_symmetry.space_group_name_H-M   'P 1'
#
loop_
_entity.id
_entity.type
_entity.pdbx_description
1 polymer ?
#
loop_
_entity_poly.entity_id
_entity_poly.type
_entity_poly.pdbx_seq_one_letter_code
_entity_poly.pdbx_strand_id
1 'polypeptide(L)'
;IGAGSIQAIYNSIDQIFQQQPKLLNYEITALTSGEDAQAEVHVVIECQETNEKISGIGLDFDVLQASAKAYVQASAALKNRGVLV
;
A
#
# COMPACT_ATOMS: atom_id res chain seq x y z
N ILE A 1 -8.12 13.54 9.73
CA ILE A 1 -7.51 12.40 9.05
C ILE A 1 -8.43 11.21 9.18
N GLY A 2 -8.55 10.52 8.18
CA GLY A 2 -9.38 9.34 8.18
C GLY A 2 -9.23 8.64 6.87
N ALA A 3 -10.23 7.85 6.54
CA ALA A 3 -10.21 7.08 5.32
C ALA A 3 -10.04 7.98 4.10
N GLY A 4 -10.52 9.21 4.17
CA GLY A 4 -10.43 10.13 3.04
C GLY A 4 -9.01 10.48 2.66
N SER A 5 -8.12 10.70 3.66
CA SER A 5 -6.73 11.03 3.37
C SER A 5 -5.99 9.86 2.75
N ILE A 6 -6.22 8.66 3.25
CA ILE A 6 -5.59 7.47 2.70
C ILE A 6 -6.12 7.19 1.30
N GLN A 7 -7.41 7.39 1.10
CA GLN A 7 -7.99 7.20 -0.23
C GLN A 7 -7.37 8.14 -1.25
N ALA A 8 -7.16 9.39 -0.87
CA ALA A 8 -6.55 10.36 -1.76
C ALA A 8 -5.12 9.97 -2.12
N ILE A 9 -4.36 9.49 -1.14
CA ILE A 9 -3.00 9.04 -1.37
C ILE A 9 -3.01 7.85 -2.34
N TYR A 10 -3.88 6.91 -2.11
CA TYR A 10 -3.95 5.71 -2.95
C TYR A 10 -4.39 6.05 -4.36
N ASN A 11 -5.33 6.99 -4.51
CA ASN A 11 -5.76 7.42 -5.84
C ASN A 11 -4.60 8.07 -6.60
N SER A 12 -3.78 8.86 -5.93
CA SER A 12 -2.62 9.48 -6.55
C SER A 12 -1.63 8.43 -7.02
N ILE A 13 -1.39 7.41 -6.19
CA ILE A 13 -0.48 6.33 -6.54
C ILE A 13 -1.02 5.54 -7.73
N ASP A 14 -2.33 5.29 -7.75
CA ASP A 14 -2.95 4.60 -8.87
C ASP A 14 -2.71 5.35 -10.17
N GLN A 15 -2.79 6.67 -10.15
CA GLN A 15 -2.54 7.48 -11.34
C GLN A 15 -1.10 7.38 -11.78
N ILE A 16 -0.16 7.39 -10.84
CA ILE A 16 1.26 7.29 -11.16
C ILE A 16 1.57 5.98 -11.85
N PHE A 17 1.04 4.89 -11.35
CA PHE A 17 1.28 3.57 -11.92
C PHE A 17 0.32 3.22 -13.04
N GLN A 18 -0.70 4.07 -13.27
CA GLN A 18 -1.69 3.86 -14.32
C GLN A 18 -2.39 2.50 -14.17
N GLN A 19 -2.80 2.21 -12.95
CA GLN A 19 -3.52 0.98 -12.65
C GLN A 19 -4.46 1.24 -11.48
N GLN A 20 -5.48 0.40 -11.36
CA GLN A 20 -6.48 0.56 -10.31
C GLN A 20 -6.75 -0.81 -9.68
N PRO A 21 -5.81 -1.28 -8.85
CA PRO A 21 -6.03 -2.55 -8.17
C PRO A 21 -7.10 -2.41 -7.10
N LYS A 22 -7.65 -3.53 -6.71
CA LYS A 22 -8.64 -3.56 -5.65
C LYS A 22 -7.92 -3.75 -4.32
N LEU A 23 -8.21 -2.90 -3.35
CA LEU A 23 -7.65 -3.03 -2.02
C LEU A 23 -8.44 -4.08 -1.26
N LEU A 24 -7.81 -5.19 -0.95
CA LEU A 24 -8.47 -6.29 -0.26
C LEU A 24 -8.30 -6.20 1.25
N ASN A 25 -7.15 -5.72 1.72
CA ASN A 25 -6.89 -5.65 3.14
C ASN A 25 -5.97 -4.48 3.45
N TYR A 26 -6.18 -3.89 4.60
CA TYR A 26 -5.38 -2.79 5.10
C TYR A 26 -5.29 -2.96 6.61
N GLU A 27 -4.07 -3.13 7.11
CA GLU A 27 -3.87 -3.40 8.52
C GLU A 27 -2.71 -2.57 9.04
N ILE A 28 -2.89 -1.99 10.21
CA ILE A 28 -1.87 -1.19 10.87
C ILE A 28 -1.42 -1.93 12.12
N THR A 29 -0.12 -2.11 12.25
CA THR A 29 0.47 -2.76 13.41
C THR A 29 1.63 -1.92 13.90
N ALA A 30 1.69 -1.68 15.21
CA ALA A 30 2.83 -0.99 15.80
C ALA A 30 3.94 -2.01 16.01
N LEU A 31 5.13 -1.69 15.52
CA LEU A 31 6.27 -2.61 15.63
C LEU A 31 6.92 -2.57 16.99
N THR A 32 7.14 -1.37 17.51
CA THR A 32 7.86 -1.20 18.76
C THR A 32 7.12 -0.19 19.61
N SER A 33 7.49 -0.14 20.88
CA SER A 33 6.98 0.86 21.80
C SER A 33 8.13 1.77 22.21
N GLY A 34 7.79 2.96 22.67
CA GLY A 34 8.78 3.90 23.13
C GLY A 34 9.10 4.94 22.09
N GLU A 35 10.32 5.50 22.18
CA GLU A 35 10.70 6.64 21.36
C GLU A 35 10.82 6.30 19.88
N ASP A 36 11.19 5.08 19.59
CA ASP A 36 11.40 4.66 18.21
C ASP A 36 10.25 3.87 17.65
N ALA A 37 9.06 4.04 18.22
CA ALA A 37 7.88 3.31 17.75
C ALA A 37 7.56 3.70 16.31
N GLN A 38 7.41 2.70 15.47
CA GLN A 38 7.04 2.90 14.08
C GLN A 38 5.75 2.14 13.78
N ALA A 39 4.98 2.68 12.87
CA ALA A 39 3.79 1.99 12.39
C ALA A 39 4.18 1.10 11.23
N GLU A 40 3.71 -0.12 11.28
CA GLU A 40 3.84 -1.05 10.17
C GLU A 40 2.48 -1.19 9.51
N VAL A 41 2.41 -0.94 8.21
CA VAL A 41 1.17 -1.04 7.47
C VAL A 41 1.30 -2.18 6.47
N HIS A 42 0.33 -3.06 6.49
CA HIS A 42 0.24 -4.17 5.55
C HIS A 42 -0.96 -3.94 4.63
N VAL A 43 -0.76 -4.03 3.35
CA VAL A 43 -1.85 -3.94 2.39
C VAL A 43 -1.83 -5.15 1.49
N VAL A 44 -3.01 -5.57 1.05
CA VAL A 44 -3.14 -6.60 0.04
C VAL A 44 -4.01 -6.03 -1.07
N ILE A 45 -3.50 -6.06 -2.27
CA ILE A 45 -4.23 -5.57 -3.43
C ILE A 45 -4.40 -6.71 -4.43
N GLU A 46 -5.39 -6.55 -5.29
CA GLU A 46 -5.71 -7.55 -6.29
C GLU A 46 -5.81 -6.89 -7.65
N CYS A 47 -5.14 -7.47 -8.63
CA CYS A 47 -5.25 -7.00 -10.00
C CYS A 47 -6.64 -7.40 -10.53
N GLN A 48 -7.38 -6.41 -11.03
CA GLN A 48 -8.72 -6.66 -11.49
C GLN A 48 -8.77 -7.48 -12.78
N GLU A 49 -7.68 -7.49 -13.53
CA GLU A 49 -7.64 -8.22 -14.79
C GLU A 49 -7.23 -9.67 -14.62
N THR A 50 -6.27 -9.93 -13.74
CA THR A 50 -5.73 -11.28 -13.57
C THR A 50 -6.12 -11.92 -12.26
N ASN A 51 -6.69 -11.14 -11.34
CA ASN A 51 -7.06 -11.60 -9.99
C ASN A 51 -5.85 -12.03 -9.16
N GLU A 52 -4.68 -11.57 -9.53
CA GLU A 52 -3.48 -11.82 -8.72
C GLU A 52 -3.50 -10.95 -7.47
N LYS A 53 -3.09 -11.53 -6.37
CA LYS A 53 -3.01 -10.83 -5.09
C LYS A 53 -1.57 -10.54 -4.75
N ILE A 54 -1.32 -9.31 -4.32
CA ILE A 54 0.02 -8.86 -3.97
C ILE A 54 -0.07 -8.12 -2.66
N SER A 55 0.88 -8.39 -1.78
CA SER A 55 0.94 -7.68 -0.51
C SER A 55 2.10 -6.70 -0.51
N GLY A 56 1.95 -5.65 0.29
CA GLY A 56 3.00 -4.67 0.49
C GLY A 56 3.09 -4.30 1.94
N ILE A 57 4.26 -3.87 2.35
CA ILE A 57 4.53 -3.48 3.73
C ILE A 57 5.23 -2.14 3.72
N GLY A 58 4.78 -1.23 4.58
CA GLY A 58 5.40 0.07 4.74
C GLY A 58 5.69 0.34 6.20
N LEU A 59 6.84 0.93 6.48
CA LEU A 59 7.27 1.27 7.82
C LEU A 59 7.61 2.75 7.87
N ASP A 60 7.04 3.44 8.85
CA ASP A 60 7.35 4.85 9.06
C ASP A 60 6.80 5.27 10.43
N PHE A 61 7.35 6.35 10.96
CA PHE A 61 6.81 6.92 12.19
C PHE A 61 5.42 7.51 11.96
N ASP A 62 5.15 7.97 10.76
CA ASP A 62 3.86 8.53 10.39
C ASP A 62 3.03 7.46 9.69
N VAL A 63 1.83 7.20 10.21
CA VAL A 63 0.95 6.17 9.66
C VAL A 63 0.60 6.45 8.21
N LEU A 64 0.39 7.72 7.84
CA LEU A 64 0.07 8.05 6.46
C LEU A 64 1.23 7.75 5.53
N GLN A 65 2.45 8.05 5.96
CA GLN A 65 3.64 7.73 5.19
C GLN A 65 3.82 6.23 5.07
N ALA A 66 3.62 5.50 6.17
CA ALA A 66 3.73 4.05 6.16
C ALA A 66 2.70 3.45 5.19
N SER A 67 1.48 3.99 5.21
CA SER A 67 0.43 3.52 4.32
C SER A 67 0.79 3.73 2.85
N ALA A 68 1.34 4.91 2.54
CA ALA A 68 1.76 5.20 1.19
C ALA A 68 2.87 4.27 0.74
N LYS A 69 3.85 4.02 1.60
CA LYS A 69 4.96 3.13 1.28
C LYS A 69 4.48 1.71 1.01
N ALA A 70 3.56 1.23 1.81
CA ALA A 70 3.02 -0.11 1.63
C ALA A 70 2.33 -0.23 0.27
N TYR A 71 1.51 0.75 -0.07
CA TYR A 71 0.75 0.72 -1.32
C TYR A 71 1.67 0.87 -2.53
N VAL A 72 2.68 1.73 -2.42
CA VAL A 72 3.65 1.90 -3.51
C VAL A 72 4.39 0.59 -3.75
N GLN A 73 4.80 -0.08 -2.68
CA GLN A 73 5.52 -1.34 -2.82
C GLN A 73 4.65 -2.38 -3.53
N ALA A 74 3.40 -2.50 -3.10
CA ALA A 74 2.48 -3.45 -3.72
C ALA A 74 2.19 -3.09 -5.17
N SER A 75 1.97 -1.80 -5.44
CA SER A 75 1.66 -1.34 -6.79
C SER A 75 2.83 -1.54 -7.74
N ALA A 76 4.05 -1.28 -7.27
CA ALA A 76 5.24 -1.48 -8.09
C ALA A 76 5.44 -2.96 -8.41
N ALA A 77 5.20 -3.83 -7.44
CA ALA A 77 5.33 -5.27 -7.68
C ALA A 77 4.31 -5.74 -8.70
N LEU A 78 3.09 -5.21 -8.61
CA LEU A 78 2.04 -5.57 -9.56
C LEU A 78 2.39 -5.09 -10.96
N LYS A 79 2.91 -3.88 -11.08
CA LYS A 79 3.31 -3.32 -12.36
C LYS A 79 4.44 -4.13 -12.98
N ASN A 80 5.42 -4.53 -12.17
CA ASN A 80 6.55 -5.31 -12.64
C ASN A 80 6.11 -6.67 -13.16
N ARG A 81 5.12 -7.28 -12.51
CA ARG A 81 4.61 -8.56 -12.98
C ARG A 81 4.03 -8.44 -14.38
N GLY A 82 3.30 -7.35 -14.63
CA GLY A 82 2.73 -7.13 -15.94
C GLY A 82 3.78 -6.95 -17.02
N VAL A 83 4.91 -6.33 -16.66
CA VAL A 83 5.98 -6.07 -17.62
C VAL A 83 6.74 -7.35 -17.97
N LEU A 84 6.81 -8.29 -17.04
CA LEU A 84 7.60 -9.49 -17.24
C LEU A 84 6.97 -10.52 -18.17
N VAL A 85 5.77 -10.27 -18.58
CA VAL A 85 5.06 -11.20 -19.49
C VAL A 85 5.55 -11.11 -20.96
#